data_c50a0bcb979653b7514cf4b6e23e78ee
#
_entry.id   c50a0bcb979653b7514cf4b6e23e78ee
#
_cell.length_a   1.000
_cell.length_b   1.000
_cell.length_c   1.000
_cell.angle_alpha   90.00
_cell.angle_beta   90.00
_cell.angle_gamma   90.00
#
_symmetry.space_group_name_H-M   'P 1'
#
loop_
_entity.id
_entity.type
_entity.pdbx_description
1 polymer ?
#
loop_
_entity_poly.entity_id
_entity_poly.type
_entity_poly.pdbx_seq_one_letter_code
_entity_poly.pdbx_strand_id
1 'polypeptide(L)'
;MRVGLFVTCLADTMFPAVGRATVSLLERLGHEVTFPADQTCCGQMHVNTGYQRQALPLVRHHTEVFADCDVVVAPSGSCVGCVRHQHRLVAERYGDRKLVAAATRSAERTYELSELLVDVLGVDDVGAYFPHRVTYHPTCHSLRLLRVGDKPLRLLRNVAGIDLVELTEAEECCGFGGTFAVKNADTSTAMLADKMRHVLDTGADVLTAGDSSCLMHVGGGLSRLRSGTRTLHLAEVLASTEDSPTPSAEPDVSLDCSGVSAAERQAQRGGTG
;
A
#
# COMPACT_ATOMS: atom_id res chain seq x y z
N MET A 1 20.82 2.50 -12.13
CA MET A 1 19.43 2.48 -12.65
C MET A 1 18.65 3.54 -11.92
N ARG A 2 17.96 4.44 -12.65
CA ARG A 2 17.05 5.44 -12.05
C ARG A 2 15.70 4.81 -11.79
N VAL A 3 15.38 4.64 -10.51
CA VAL A 3 14.12 4.07 -10.07
C VAL A 3 13.15 5.22 -9.75
N GLY A 4 12.10 5.36 -10.53
CA GLY A 4 11.01 6.30 -10.22
C GLY A 4 10.10 5.73 -9.13
N LEU A 5 9.97 6.42 -8.00
CA LEU A 5 9.02 6.02 -6.96
C LEU A 5 7.64 6.59 -7.27
N PHE A 6 6.68 5.71 -7.53
CA PHE A 6 5.26 6.02 -7.57
C PHE A 6 4.64 5.72 -6.20
N VAL A 7 4.60 6.72 -5.32
CA VAL A 7 4.18 6.53 -3.92
C VAL A 7 2.70 6.19 -3.76
N THR A 8 1.88 6.53 -4.71
CA THR A 8 0.42 6.40 -4.74
C THR A 8 -0.32 7.37 -3.80
N CYS A 9 -1.52 7.80 -4.22
CA CYS A 9 -2.24 8.87 -3.53
C CYS A 9 -2.61 8.52 -2.07
N LEU A 10 -3.01 7.27 -1.81
CA LEU A 10 -3.39 6.83 -0.48
C LEU A 10 -2.18 6.73 0.46
N ALA A 11 -1.08 6.15 -0.04
CA ALA A 11 0.14 6.03 0.75
C ALA A 11 0.74 7.42 1.05
N ASP A 12 0.79 8.31 0.06
CA ASP A 12 1.27 9.68 0.25
C ASP A 12 0.48 10.45 1.32
N THR A 13 -0.84 10.37 1.25
CA THR A 13 -1.72 11.15 2.14
C THR A 13 -1.82 10.57 3.55
N MET A 14 -1.95 9.24 3.67
CA MET A 14 -2.30 8.58 4.93
C MET A 14 -1.14 7.79 5.54
N PHE A 15 -0.20 7.32 4.73
CA PHE A 15 0.88 6.42 5.13
C PHE A 15 2.24 6.83 4.53
N PRO A 16 2.69 8.08 4.75
CA PRO A 16 3.91 8.59 4.10
C PRO A 16 5.18 7.81 4.51
N ALA A 17 5.14 7.08 5.62
CA ALA A 17 6.19 6.17 6.05
C ALA A 17 6.51 5.09 4.99
N VAL A 18 5.50 4.62 4.25
CA VAL A 18 5.66 3.60 3.20
C VAL A 18 6.56 4.09 2.07
N GLY A 19 6.34 5.34 1.61
CA GLY A 19 7.21 5.96 0.60
C GLY A 19 8.65 6.11 1.09
N ARG A 20 8.83 6.65 2.31
CA ARG A 20 10.15 6.80 2.93
C ARG A 20 10.87 5.46 3.11
N ALA A 21 10.17 4.44 3.59
CA ALA A 21 10.70 3.09 3.73
C ALA A 21 11.15 2.50 2.38
N THR A 22 10.35 2.71 1.33
CA THR A 22 10.71 2.26 -0.03
C THR A 22 11.98 2.95 -0.52
N VAL A 23 12.14 4.27 -0.31
CA VAL A 23 13.37 5.01 -0.65
C VAL A 23 14.56 4.44 0.12
N SER A 24 14.47 4.38 1.47
CA SER A 24 15.56 3.90 2.32
C SER A 24 16.00 2.47 1.94
N LEU A 25 15.04 1.60 1.62
CA LEU A 25 15.31 0.23 1.19
C LEU A 25 16.12 0.20 -0.11
N LEU A 26 15.67 0.94 -1.14
CA LEU A 26 16.31 0.93 -2.46
C LEU A 26 17.66 1.64 -2.45
N GLU A 27 17.81 2.72 -1.68
CA GLU A 27 19.11 3.41 -1.50
C GLU A 27 20.11 2.53 -0.75
N ARG A 28 19.66 1.78 0.27
CA ARG A 28 20.50 0.78 0.95
C ARG A 28 21.00 -0.30 -0.01
N LEU A 29 20.21 -0.66 -1.02
CA LEU A 29 20.58 -1.61 -2.07
C LEU A 29 21.43 -0.96 -3.19
N GLY A 30 21.81 0.33 -3.06
CA GLY A 30 22.68 1.04 -3.99
C GLY A 30 21.98 1.61 -5.22
N HIS A 31 20.69 1.83 -5.18
CA HIS A 31 19.92 2.40 -6.29
C HIS A 31 19.59 3.88 -6.06
N GLU A 32 19.63 4.66 -7.14
CA GLU A 32 19.16 6.05 -7.13
C GLU A 32 17.64 6.08 -7.27
N VAL A 33 16.96 6.69 -6.29
CA VAL A 33 15.50 6.83 -6.29
C VAL A 33 15.12 8.25 -6.66
N THR A 34 14.30 8.38 -7.70
CA THR A 34 13.70 9.65 -8.11
C THR A 34 12.27 9.73 -7.66
N PHE A 35 11.90 10.81 -7.02
CA PHE A 35 10.51 11.10 -6.60
C PHE A 35 9.96 12.28 -7.43
N PRO A 36 9.22 12.02 -8.53
CA PRO A 36 8.58 13.08 -9.29
C PRO A 36 7.48 13.75 -8.45
N ALA A 37 7.65 15.03 -8.13
CA ALA A 37 6.72 15.78 -7.26
C ALA A 37 5.33 15.96 -7.87
N ASP A 38 5.25 15.96 -9.21
CA ASP A 38 3.99 16.16 -9.95
C ASP A 38 3.15 14.88 -10.07
N GLN A 39 3.59 13.75 -9.50
CA GLN A 39 2.81 12.52 -9.55
C GLN A 39 1.44 12.65 -8.87
N THR A 40 0.46 11.91 -9.37
CA THR A 40 -0.92 11.93 -8.87
C THR A 40 -1.48 10.52 -8.72
N CYS A 41 -2.81 10.38 -8.64
CA CYS A 41 -3.49 9.09 -8.53
C CYS A 41 -3.29 8.23 -9.80
N CYS A 42 -3.20 6.89 -9.64
CA CYS A 42 -3.19 5.95 -10.77
C CYS A 42 -4.52 5.90 -11.56
N GLY A 43 -5.60 6.45 -11.02
CA GLY A 43 -6.93 6.41 -11.66
C GLY A 43 -7.75 5.15 -11.39
N GLN A 44 -7.27 4.19 -10.60
CA GLN A 44 -7.96 2.93 -10.33
C GLN A 44 -9.40 3.12 -9.84
N MET A 45 -9.62 4.06 -8.92
CA MET A 45 -10.96 4.30 -8.38
C MET A 45 -11.95 4.74 -9.47
N HIS A 46 -11.50 5.55 -10.45
CA HIS A 46 -12.32 5.94 -11.59
C HIS A 46 -12.66 4.72 -12.46
N VAL A 47 -11.65 3.93 -12.80
CA VAL A 47 -11.83 2.76 -13.68
C VAL A 47 -12.74 1.72 -13.04
N ASN A 48 -12.50 1.38 -11.76
CA ASN A 48 -13.27 0.36 -11.03
C ASN A 48 -14.74 0.75 -10.80
N THR A 49 -15.03 2.05 -10.80
CA THR A 49 -16.42 2.57 -10.65
C THR A 49 -17.11 2.87 -11.97
N GLY A 50 -16.45 2.57 -13.11
CA GLY A 50 -17.02 2.78 -14.45
C GLY A 50 -16.75 4.16 -15.06
N TYR A 51 -16.07 5.07 -14.35
CA TYR A 51 -15.71 6.40 -14.84
C TYR A 51 -14.41 6.38 -15.65
N GLN A 52 -14.31 5.46 -16.61
CA GLN A 52 -13.08 5.22 -17.38
C GLN A 52 -12.62 6.46 -18.18
N ARG A 53 -13.56 7.24 -18.74
CA ARG A 53 -13.23 8.46 -19.48
C ARG A 53 -12.54 9.50 -18.58
N GLN A 54 -12.97 9.60 -17.34
CA GLN A 54 -12.39 10.51 -16.35
C GLN A 54 -11.00 10.09 -15.89
N ALA A 55 -10.63 8.82 -16.07
CA ALA A 55 -9.27 8.34 -15.80
C ALA A 55 -8.27 8.75 -16.91
N LEU A 56 -8.71 9.13 -18.11
CA LEU A 56 -7.83 9.44 -19.24
C LEU A 56 -6.78 10.53 -18.94
N PRO A 57 -7.10 11.67 -18.30
CA PRO A 57 -6.08 12.65 -17.92
C PRO A 57 -5.03 12.09 -16.97
N LEU A 58 -5.43 11.22 -16.03
CA LEU A 58 -4.52 10.58 -15.07
C LEU A 58 -3.56 9.61 -15.78
N VAL A 59 -4.06 8.85 -16.75
CA VAL A 59 -3.23 7.96 -17.58
C VAL A 59 -2.18 8.77 -18.35
N ARG A 60 -2.57 9.86 -19.00
CA ARG A 60 -1.67 10.75 -19.75
C ARG A 60 -0.60 11.32 -18.82
N HIS A 61 -1.01 11.90 -17.71
CA HIS A 61 -0.14 12.50 -16.72
C HIS A 61 0.88 11.50 -16.16
N HIS A 62 0.45 10.31 -15.77
CA HIS A 62 1.35 9.25 -15.30
C HIS A 62 2.42 8.90 -16.34
N THR A 63 2.04 8.75 -17.62
CA THR A 63 3.01 8.43 -18.68
C THR A 63 4.01 9.54 -18.94
N GLU A 64 3.65 10.80 -18.69
CA GLU A 64 4.51 11.98 -18.84
C GLU A 64 5.46 12.13 -17.65
N VAL A 65 4.94 12.04 -16.44
CA VAL A 65 5.70 12.21 -15.18
C VAL A 65 6.81 11.18 -15.03
N PHE A 66 6.54 9.92 -15.41
CA PHE A 66 7.53 8.85 -15.30
C PHE A 66 8.28 8.56 -16.61
N ALA A 67 8.24 9.46 -17.60
CA ALA A 67 8.83 9.23 -18.94
C ALA A 67 10.32 8.90 -18.87
N ASP A 68 11.07 9.58 -18.02
CA ASP A 68 12.53 9.53 -17.96
C ASP A 68 13.09 8.52 -16.94
N CYS A 69 12.23 7.75 -16.26
CA CYS A 69 12.65 6.70 -15.34
C CYS A 69 12.98 5.42 -16.11
N ASP A 70 14.04 4.71 -15.71
CA ASP A 70 14.39 3.41 -16.30
C ASP A 70 13.31 2.36 -15.89
N VAL A 71 12.96 2.35 -14.61
CA VAL A 71 11.87 1.56 -14.04
C VAL A 71 11.03 2.42 -13.08
N VAL A 72 9.79 2.02 -12.86
CA VAL A 72 8.90 2.64 -11.89
C VAL A 72 8.52 1.59 -10.85
N VAL A 73 8.68 1.90 -9.58
CA VAL A 73 8.24 1.06 -8.47
C VAL A 73 7.09 1.70 -7.74
N ALA A 74 6.07 0.91 -7.41
CA ALA A 74 5.04 1.35 -6.49
C ALA A 74 4.85 0.32 -5.37
N PRO A 75 4.85 0.74 -4.10
CA PRO A 75 4.49 -0.11 -2.97
C PRO A 75 2.97 -0.27 -2.88
N SER A 76 2.36 -0.74 -3.97
CA SER A 76 0.91 -0.95 -4.07
C SER A 76 0.58 -1.84 -5.27
N GLY A 77 0.23 -3.09 -4.99
CA GLY A 77 -0.19 -4.04 -6.03
C GLY A 77 -1.42 -3.58 -6.79
N SER A 78 -2.33 -2.87 -6.14
CA SER A 78 -3.55 -2.37 -6.77
C SER A 78 -3.27 -1.24 -7.78
N CYS A 79 -2.37 -0.31 -7.45
CA CYS A 79 -1.96 0.77 -8.36
C CYS A 79 -1.12 0.26 -9.52
N VAL A 80 -0.18 -0.66 -9.28
CA VAL A 80 0.60 -1.32 -10.34
C VAL A 80 -0.32 -2.08 -11.28
N GLY A 81 -1.30 -2.81 -10.75
CA GLY A 81 -2.32 -3.48 -11.55
C GLY A 81 -3.11 -2.53 -12.44
N CYS A 82 -3.45 -1.34 -11.93
CA CYS A 82 -4.09 -0.28 -12.72
C CYS A 82 -3.20 0.19 -13.87
N VAL A 83 -1.94 0.51 -13.59
CA VAL A 83 -0.98 0.98 -14.61
C VAL A 83 -0.76 -0.09 -15.68
N ARG A 84 -0.50 -1.34 -15.28
CA ARG A 84 -0.19 -2.42 -16.22
C ARG A 84 -1.35 -2.85 -17.09
N HIS A 85 -2.56 -2.90 -16.55
CA HIS A 85 -3.70 -3.50 -17.24
C HIS A 85 -4.76 -2.48 -17.68
N GLN A 86 -5.01 -1.44 -16.88
CA GLN A 86 -6.13 -0.53 -17.12
C GLN A 86 -5.74 0.72 -17.91
N HIS A 87 -4.52 1.26 -17.72
CA HIS A 87 -4.07 2.44 -18.45
C HIS A 87 -4.13 2.25 -19.96
N ARG A 88 -3.62 1.13 -20.45
CA ARG A 88 -3.68 0.80 -21.88
C ARG A 88 -5.13 0.73 -22.38
N LEU A 89 -6.03 0.04 -21.66
CA LEU A 89 -7.44 -0.06 -22.05
C LEU A 89 -8.14 1.29 -22.11
N VAL A 90 -7.85 2.17 -21.13
CA VAL A 90 -8.38 3.56 -21.14
C VAL A 90 -7.83 4.34 -22.32
N ALA A 91 -6.53 4.22 -22.61
CA ALA A 91 -5.88 4.88 -23.74
C ALA A 91 -6.44 4.39 -25.09
N GLU A 92 -6.65 3.08 -25.26
CA GLU A 92 -7.25 2.50 -26.48
C GLU A 92 -8.69 2.99 -26.72
N ARG A 93 -9.45 3.15 -25.64
CA ARG A 93 -10.87 3.50 -25.74
C ARG A 93 -11.11 4.99 -25.90
N TYR A 94 -10.29 5.85 -25.30
CA TYR A 94 -10.55 7.29 -25.18
C TYR A 94 -9.37 8.18 -25.58
N GLY A 95 -8.18 7.63 -25.81
CA GLY A 95 -6.96 8.34 -26.16
C GLY A 95 -6.64 8.27 -27.66
N ASP A 96 -5.37 8.48 -27.95
CA ASP A 96 -4.79 8.40 -29.30
C ASP A 96 -3.68 7.34 -29.35
N ARG A 97 -3.17 7.03 -30.55
CA ARG A 97 -2.11 6.03 -30.77
C ARG A 97 -0.84 6.34 -29.98
N LYS A 98 -0.51 7.63 -29.79
CA LYS A 98 0.67 8.06 -29.04
C LYS A 98 0.50 7.70 -27.55
N LEU A 99 -0.66 7.94 -26.98
CA LEU A 99 -0.95 7.60 -25.59
C LEU A 99 -0.99 6.09 -25.36
N VAL A 100 -1.56 5.32 -26.30
CA VAL A 100 -1.54 3.83 -26.23
C VAL A 100 -0.12 3.34 -26.15
N ALA A 101 0.78 3.82 -27.04
CA ALA A 101 2.18 3.44 -27.03
C ALA A 101 2.89 3.87 -25.73
N ALA A 102 2.59 5.05 -25.19
CA ALA A 102 3.17 5.54 -23.93
C ALA A 102 2.69 4.70 -22.74
N ALA A 103 1.39 4.38 -22.66
CA ALA A 103 0.82 3.54 -21.61
C ALA A 103 1.38 2.12 -21.65
N THR A 104 1.59 1.56 -22.84
CA THR A 104 2.22 0.24 -23.02
C THR A 104 3.65 0.24 -22.47
N ARG A 105 4.48 1.21 -22.86
CA ARG A 105 5.85 1.35 -22.34
C ARG A 105 5.88 1.57 -20.83
N SER A 106 4.94 2.35 -20.29
CA SER A 106 4.83 2.57 -18.85
C SER A 106 4.48 1.26 -18.12
N ALA A 107 3.57 0.46 -18.66
CA ALA A 107 3.17 -0.84 -18.11
C ALA A 107 4.35 -1.83 -18.02
N GLU A 108 5.19 -1.88 -19.05
CA GLU A 108 6.33 -2.81 -19.16
C GLU A 108 7.44 -2.55 -18.14
N ARG A 109 7.53 -1.32 -17.61
CA ARG A 109 8.57 -0.90 -16.67
C ARG A 109 8.05 -0.51 -15.28
N THR A 110 6.78 -0.76 -15.00
CA THR A 110 6.18 -0.51 -13.68
C THR A 110 6.05 -1.82 -12.91
N TYR A 111 6.63 -1.85 -11.71
CA TYR A 111 6.72 -3.03 -10.86
C TYR A 111 6.13 -2.78 -9.48
N GLU A 112 5.54 -3.80 -8.92
CA GLU A 112 5.26 -3.87 -7.49
C GLU A 112 6.59 -4.09 -6.75
N LEU A 113 6.68 -3.63 -5.49
CA LEU A 113 7.96 -3.61 -4.77
C LEU A 113 8.65 -4.98 -4.72
N SER A 114 7.92 -6.04 -4.41
CA SER A 114 8.52 -7.38 -4.32
C SER A 114 8.92 -7.94 -5.68
N GLU A 115 8.21 -7.59 -6.76
CA GLU A 115 8.62 -7.93 -8.12
C GLU A 115 9.90 -7.19 -8.51
N LEU A 116 10.00 -5.88 -8.20
CA LEU A 116 11.24 -5.14 -8.47
C LEU A 116 12.42 -5.79 -7.76
N LEU A 117 12.30 -6.08 -6.47
CA LEU A 117 13.39 -6.66 -5.68
C LEU A 117 13.82 -8.02 -6.23
N VAL A 118 12.88 -8.93 -6.43
CA VAL A 118 13.20 -10.33 -6.77
C VAL A 118 13.45 -10.53 -8.26
N ASP A 119 12.58 -10.01 -9.14
CA ASP A 119 12.66 -10.31 -10.56
C ASP A 119 13.62 -9.38 -11.33
N VAL A 120 13.75 -8.12 -10.89
CA VAL A 120 14.56 -7.12 -11.60
C VAL A 120 15.93 -6.95 -10.96
N LEU A 121 15.97 -6.83 -9.62
CA LEU A 121 17.23 -6.62 -8.88
C LEU A 121 17.90 -7.94 -8.49
N GLY A 122 17.18 -9.07 -8.52
CA GLY A 122 17.70 -10.39 -8.17
C GLY A 122 18.00 -10.55 -6.68
N VAL A 123 17.31 -9.79 -5.82
CA VAL A 123 17.55 -9.74 -4.37
C VAL A 123 16.34 -10.28 -3.62
N ASP A 124 16.55 -11.25 -2.76
CA ASP A 124 15.55 -11.79 -1.82
C ASP A 124 15.95 -11.70 -0.34
N ASP A 125 17.20 -11.34 -0.07
CA ASP A 125 17.68 -10.88 1.25
C ASP A 125 18.11 -9.41 1.14
N VAL A 126 17.37 -8.55 1.81
CA VAL A 126 17.61 -7.11 1.81
C VAL A 126 18.32 -6.60 3.06
N GLY A 127 18.83 -7.50 3.91
CA GLY A 127 19.49 -7.18 5.17
C GLY A 127 18.53 -6.54 6.20
N ALA A 128 17.27 -6.96 6.19
CA ALA A 128 16.28 -6.48 7.14
C ALA A 128 16.33 -7.21 8.47
N TYR A 129 16.00 -6.50 9.57
CA TYR A 129 15.84 -7.05 10.91
C TYR A 129 14.49 -6.59 11.49
N PHE A 130 13.66 -7.55 11.91
CA PHE A 130 12.34 -7.26 12.45
C PHE A 130 11.88 -8.34 13.43
N PRO A 131 12.24 -8.24 14.75
CA PRO A 131 12.04 -9.29 15.74
C PRO A 131 10.62 -9.33 16.31
N HIS A 132 9.65 -9.55 15.42
CA HIS A 132 8.23 -9.62 15.75
C HIS A 132 7.56 -10.83 15.13
N ARG A 133 6.43 -11.25 15.71
CA ARG A 133 5.55 -12.24 15.14
C ARG A 133 4.66 -11.59 14.07
N VAL A 134 4.83 -12.01 12.81
CA VAL A 134 4.27 -11.35 11.64
C VAL A 134 3.41 -12.31 10.85
N THR A 135 2.24 -11.86 10.39
CA THR A 135 1.45 -12.56 9.39
C THR A 135 1.30 -11.70 8.13
N TYR A 136 1.20 -12.35 6.95
CA TYR A 136 1.18 -11.67 5.66
C TYR A 136 -0.15 -11.84 4.93
N HIS A 137 -0.75 -10.73 4.48
CA HIS A 137 -1.93 -10.72 3.62
C HIS A 137 -1.54 -10.47 2.15
N PRO A 138 -1.71 -11.45 1.23
CA PRO A 138 -1.21 -11.36 -0.15
C PRO A 138 -2.06 -10.48 -1.08
N THR A 139 -2.82 -9.59 -0.62
CA THR A 139 -3.74 -8.67 -1.34
C THR A 139 -4.27 -9.21 -2.69
N CYS A 140 -5.53 -8.98 -3.01
CA CYS A 140 -6.18 -9.61 -4.17
C CYS A 140 -5.60 -9.16 -5.52
N HIS A 141 -5.08 -7.92 -5.63
CA HIS A 141 -4.46 -7.44 -6.87
C HIS A 141 -3.08 -8.07 -7.09
N SER A 142 -2.24 -8.15 -6.06
CA SER A 142 -0.93 -8.82 -6.15
C SER A 142 -1.11 -10.30 -6.47
N LEU A 143 -2.06 -10.97 -5.80
CA LEU A 143 -2.29 -12.40 -5.99
C LEU A 143 -2.88 -12.74 -7.37
N ARG A 144 -3.97 -12.08 -7.77
CA ARG A 144 -4.79 -12.49 -8.92
C ARG A 144 -4.51 -11.72 -10.19
N LEU A 145 -4.23 -10.42 -10.10
CA LEU A 145 -4.02 -9.56 -11.25
C LEU A 145 -2.55 -9.53 -11.67
N LEU A 146 -1.65 -9.22 -10.75
CA LEU A 146 -0.20 -9.18 -11.01
C LEU A 146 0.45 -10.57 -11.00
N ARG A 147 -0.13 -11.50 -10.22
CA ARG A 147 0.41 -12.85 -10.00
C ARG A 147 1.85 -12.80 -9.45
N VAL A 148 2.03 -11.99 -8.44
CA VAL A 148 3.34 -11.77 -7.79
C VAL A 148 3.96 -13.06 -7.26
N GLY A 149 3.12 -14.05 -6.92
CA GLY A 149 3.56 -15.35 -6.41
C GLY A 149 4.06 -15.27 -4.97
N ASP A 150 5.10 -16.02 -4.67
CA ASP A 150 5.67 -16.14 -3.32
C ASP A 150 6.75 -15.11 -2.98
N LYS A 151 7.04 -14.16 -3.90
CA LYS A 151 8.12 -13.17 -3.72
C LYS A 151 8.04 -12.39 -2.40
N PRO A 152 6.87 -11.89 -1.95
CA PRO A 152 6.77 -11.23 -0.65
C PRO A 152 7.13 -12.16 0.51
N LEU A 153 6.71 -13.42 0.45
CA LEU A 153 7.04 -14.41 1.48
C LEU A 153 8.51 -14.82 1.46
N ARG A 154 9.14 -14.88 0.27
CA ARG A 154 10.58 -15.10 0.15
C ARG A 154 11.37 -13.98 0.83
N LEU A 155 11.02 -12.73 0.55
CA LEU A 155 11.62 -11.57 1.19
C LEU A 155 11.42 -11.59 2.70
N LEU A 156 10.21 -11.88 3.18
CA LEU A 156 9.92 -11.95 4.62
C LEU A 156 10.67 -13.08 5.35
N ARG A 157 10.83 -14.24 4.71
CA ARG A 157 11.58 -15.37 5.29
C ARG A 157 13.07 -15.07 5.52
N ASN A 158 13.62 -14.11 4.76
CA ASN A 158 15.01 -13.66 4.90
C ASN A 158 15.18 -12.48 5.87
N VAL A 159 14.09 -11.99 6.48
CA VAL A 159 14.18 -10.95 7.51
C VAL A 159 14.71 -11.56 8.81
N ALA A 160 15.82 -11.05 9.32
CA ALA A 160 16.40 -11.53 10.56
C ALA A 160 15.47 -11.26 11.77
N GLY A 161 15.32 -12.24 12.64
CA GLY A 161 14.53 -12.14 13.87
C GLY A 161 13.01 -12.28 13.68
N ILE A 162 12.49 -12.38 12.45
CA ILE A 162 11.06 -12.49 12.19
C ILE A 162 10.52 -13.87 12.63
N ASP A 163 9.36 -13.88 13.29
CA ASP A 163 8.52 -15.09 13.48
C ASP A 163 7.35 -15.01 12.49
N LEU A 164 7.56 -15.56 11.28
CA LEU A 164 6.56 -15.51 10.21
C LEU A 164 5.53 -16.63 10.35
N VAL A 165 4.28 -16.27 10.62
CA VAL A 165 3.18 -17.21 10.80
C VAL A 165 2.22 -17.16 9.62
N GLU A 166 1.72 -18.32 9.22
CA GLU A 166 0.80 -18.45 8.08
C GLU A 166 -0.57 -17.85 8.43
N LEU A 167 -1.13 -17.12 7.48
CA LEU A 167 -2.50 -16.60 7.56
C LEU A 167 -3.45 -17.64 6.98
N THR A 168 -4.36 -18.17 7.79
CA THR A 168 -5.45 -19.03 7.31
C THR A 168 -6.34 -18.24 6.35
N GLU A 169 -6.78 -18.90 5.28
CA GLU A 169 -7.58 -18.26 4.20
C GLU A 169 -6.92 -16.94 3.71
N ALA A 170 -5.60 -16.99 3.51
CA ALA A 170 -4.81 -15.83 3.10
C ALA A 170 -5.34 -15.18 1.82
N GLU A 171 -5.82 -15.98 0.88
CA GLU A 171 -6.31 -15.54 -0.43
C GLU A 171 -7.65 -14.80 -0.41
N GLU A 172 -8.39 -14.84 0.69
CA GLU A 172 -9.63 -14.09 0.83
C GLU A 172 -9.39 -12.58 0.78
N CYS A 173 -10.32 -11.87 0.14
CA CYS A 173 -10.26 -10.41 0.05
C CYS A 173 -10.55 -9.78 1.42
N CYS A 174 -9.86 -8.67 1.72
CA CYS A 174 -10.12 -7.88 2.93
C CYS A 174 -11.45 -7.11 2.91
N GLY A 175 -12.12 -7.02 1.76
CA GLY A 175 -13.39 -6.30 1.62
C GLY A 175 -13.28 -4.81 1.25
N PHE A 176 -12.08 -4.22 1.17
CA PHE A 176 -11.95 -2.79 0.88
C PHE A 176 -12.48 -2.40 -0.51
N GLY A 177 -11.85 -2.88 -1.60
CA GLY A 177 -12.29 -2.64 -2.97
C GLY A 177 -12.49 -1.16 -3.38
N GLY A 178 -11.88 -0.21 -2.69
CA GLY A 178 -12.05 1.23 -2.93
C GLY A 178 -13.48 1.69 -2.65
N THR A 179 -14.19 2.17 -3.69
CA THR A 179 -15.60 2.61 -3.55
C THR A 179 -16.56 1.47 -3.20
N PHE A 180 -16.14 0.21 -3.36
CA PHE A 180 -16.94 -0.95 -2.98
C PHE A 180 -17.25 -0.92 -1.48
N ALA A 181 -16.28 -0.61 -0.62
CA ALA A 181 -16.46 -0.54 0.81
C ALA A 181 -17.54 0.47 1.25
N VAL A 182 -17.74 1.53 0.44
CA VAL A 182 -18.78 2.53 0.71
C VAL A 182 -20.13 2.13 0.10
N LYS A 183 -20.12 1.65 -1.15
CA LYS A 183 -21.35 1.32 -1.89
C LYS A 183 -21.99 0.00 -1.45
N ASN A 184 -21.20 -0.91 -0.90
CA ASN A 184 -21.62 -2.25 -0.46
C ASN A 184 -21.13 -2.49 0.98
N ALA A 185 -21.43 -1.57 1.88
CA ALA A 185 -20.87 -1.51 3.23
C ALA A 185 -21.12 -2.81 4.03
N ASP A 186 -22.30 -3.38 3.95
CA ASP A 186 -22.65 -4.61 4.68
C ASP A 186 -21.79 -5.80 4.24
N THR A 187 -21.65 -5.99 2.91
CA THR A 187 -20.80 -7.05 2.35
C THR A 187 -19.32 -6.81 2.67
N SER A 188 -18.86 -5.58 2.52
CA SER A 188 -17.49 -5.19 2.86
C SER A 188 -17.18 -5.47 4.35
N THR A 189 -18.10 -5.14 5.24
CA THR A 189 -17.95 -5.36 6.68
C THR A 189 -17.94 -6.86 7.03
N ALA A 190 -18.77 -7.67 6.37
CA ALA A 190 -18.75 -9.13 6.56
C ALA A 190 -17.40 -9.73 6.14
N MET A 191 -16.89 -9.36 4.96
CA MET A 191 -15.56 -9.78 4.48
C MET A 191 -14.44 -9.33 5.42
N LEU A 192 -14.53 -8.09 5.93
CA LEU A 192 -13.59 -7.57 6.91
C LEU A 192 -13.60 -8.39 8.21
N ALA A 193 -14.78 -8.74 8.71
CA ALA A 193 -14.93 -9.52 9.94
C ALA A 193 -14.27 -10.91 9.82
N ASP A 194 -14.47 -11.59 8.68
CA ASP A 194 -13.81 -12.87 8.42
C ASP A 194 -12.29 -12.72 8.36
N LYS A 195 -11.78 -11.73 7.62
CA LYS A 195 -10.33 -11.48 7.53
C LYS A 195 -9.73 -11.13 8.89
N MET A 196 -10.39 -10.30 9.70
CA MET A 196 -9.92 -9.97 11.05
C MET A 196 -9.85 -11.21 11.95
N ARG A 197 -10.85 -12.10 11.88
CA ARG A 197 -10.84 -13.36 12.65
C ARG A 197 -9.59 -14.17 12.30
N HIS A 198 -9.33 -14.40 11.00
CA HIS A 198 -8.16 -15.16 10.57
C HIS A 198 -6.84 -14.52 11.01
N VAL A 199 -6.75 -13.18 10.98
CA VAL A 199 -5.57 -12.46 11.49
C VAL A 199 -5.41 -12.67 13.00
N LEU A 200 -6.47 -12.53 13.79
CA LEU A 200 -6.43 -12.70 15.24
C LEU A 200 -6.07 -14.13 15.64
N ASP A 201 -6.55 -15.14 14.90
CA ASP A 201 -6.28 -16.55 15.14
C ASP A 201 -4.77 -16.89 14.97
N THR A 202 -4.00 -16.08 14.23
CA THR A 202 -2.53 -16.25 14.11
C THR A 202 -1.78 -15.88 15.38
N GLY A 203 -2.35 -15.04 16.24
CA GLY A 203 -1.65 -14.43 17.38
C GLY A 203 -0.49 -13.53 16.96
N ALA A 204 -0.50 -12.99 15.72
CA ALA A 204 0.57 -12.12 15.23
C ALA A 204 0.51 -10.72 15.87
N ASP A 205 1.70 -10.17 16.18
CA ASP A 205 1.85 -8.78 16.63
C ASP A 205 1.59 -7.80 15.47
N VAL A 206 1.93 -8.24 14.24
CA VAL A 206 1.89 -7.40 13.05
C VAL A 206 1.24 -8.14 11.88
N LEU A 207 0.25 -7.50 11.27
CA LEU A 207 -0.24 -7.85 9.94
C LEU A 207 0.51 -7.01 8.90
N THR A 208 1.19 -7.66 7.95
CA THR A 208 1.83 -6.96 6.84
C THR A 208 1.17 -7.29 5.49
N ALA A 209 1.25 -6.37 4.54
CA ALA A 209 0.77 -6.52 3.17
C ALA A 209 1.50 -5.56 2.22
N GLY A 210 1.44 -5.82 0.91
CA GLY A 210 1.98 -4.96 -0.15
C GLY A 210 1.00 -3.88 -0.64
N ASP A 211 -0.04 -3.52 0.14
CA ASP A 211 -1.02 -2.50 -0.26
C ASP A 211 -1.62 -1.81 0.96
N SER A 212 -1.34 -0.51 1.12
CA SER A 212 -1.81 0.31 2.23
C SER A 212 -3.32 0.36 2.35
N SER A 213 -4.05 0.20 1.25
CA SER A 213 -5.51 0.23 1.24
C SER A 213 -6.13 -0.94 2.01
N CYS A 214 -5.55 -2.13 1.85
CA CYS A 214 -5.96 -3.31 2.61
C CYS A 214 -5.59 -3.16 4.09
N LEU A 215 -4.38 -2.68 4.37
CA LEU A 215 -3.91 -2.46 5.74
C LEU A 215 -4.76 -1.42 6.48
N MET A 216 -5.14 -0.33 5.81
CA MET A 216 -6.03 0.68 6.35
C MET A 216 -7.39 0.07 6.76
N HIS A 217 -7.97 -0.73 5.89
CA HIS A 217 -9.28 -1.32 6.11
C HIS A 217 -9.26 -2.34 7.27
N VAL A 218 -8.32 -3.28 7.23
CA VAL A 218 -8.19 -4.31 8.27
C VAL A 218 -7.71 -3.68 9.58
N GLY A 219 -6.71 -2.78 9.54
CA GLY A 219 -6.19 -2.09 10.70
C GLY A 219 -7.24 -1.22 11.42
N GLY A 220 -8.11 -0.56 10.66
CA GLY A 220 -9.25 0.18 11.22
C GLY A 220 -10.20 -0.73 12.01
N GLY A 221 -10.47 -1.93 11.50
CA GLY A 221 -11.27 -2.94 12.20
C GLY A 221 -10.58 -3.50 13.45
N LEU A 222 -9.31 -3.89 13.35
CA LEU A 222 -8.50 -4.39 14.46
C LEU A 222 -8.35 -3.36 15.59
N SER A 223 -8.15 -2.09 15.23
CA SER A 223 -8.07 -0.98 16.19
C SER A 223 -9.38 -0.80 16.95
N ARG A 224 -10.54 -0.88 16.29
CA ARG A 224 -11.85 -0.83 16.96
C ARG A 224 -12.06 -1.97 17.96
N LEU A 225 -11.51 -3.15 17.66
CA LEU A 225 -11.52 -4.31 18.57
C LEU A 225 -10.48 -4.19 19.69
N ARG A 226 -9.59 -3.19 19.64
CA ARG A 226 -8.46 -3.05 20.57
C ARG A 226 -7.62 -4.34 20.65
N SER A 227 -7.40 -4.97 19.50
CA SER A 227 -6.75 -6.30 19.42
C SER A 227 -5.27 -6.29 19.80
N GLY A 228 -4.60 -5.15 19.75
CA GLY A 228 -3.15 -5.04 19.91
C GLY A 228 -2.36 -5.36 18.62
N THR A 229 -2.96 -6.03 17.64
CA THR A 229 -2.31 -6.31 16.35
C THR A 229 -2.16 -5.03 15.54
N ARG A 230 -0.92 -4.71 15.15
CA ARG A 230 -0.59 -3.55 14.32
C ARG A 230 -0.63 -3.89 12.85
N THR A 231 -0.73 -2.88 11.99
CA THR A 231 -0.58 -3.04 10.54
C THR A 231 0.63 -2.25 10.06
N LEU A 232 1.54 -2.91 9.35
CA LEU A 232 2.71 -2.30 8.73
C LEU A 232 2.80 -2.74 7.27
N HIS A 233 3.21 -1.82 6.41
CA HIS A 233 3.41 -2.15 5.01
C HIS A 233 4.66 -3.04 4.84
N LEU A 234 4.67 -3.93 3.84
CA LEU A 234 5.82 -4.77 3.51
C LEU A 234 7.12 -3.95 3.37
N ALA A 235 7.06 -2.77 2.74
CA ALA A 235 8.21 -1.88 2.60
C ALA A 235 8.79 -1.45 3.96
N GLU A 236 7.95 -1.23 4.97
CA GLU A 236 8.39 -0.80 6.30
C GLU A 236 9.09 -1.95 7.04
N VAL A 237 8.58 -3.17 6.89
CA VAL A 237 9.22 -4.38 7.45
C VAL A 237 10.58 -4.62 6.79
N LEU A 238 10.64 -4.52 5.45
CA LEU A 238 11.88 -4.74 4.69
C LEU A 238 12.91 -3.61 4.85
N ALA A 239 12.47 -2.40 5.18
CA ALA A 239 13.37 -1.28 5.45
C ALA A 239 13.97 -1.31 6.87
N SER A 240 13.32 -1.97 7.81
CA SER A 240 13.76 -2.06 9.22
C SER A 240 15.12 -2.74 9.34
N THR A 241 15.98 -2.20 10.19
CA THR A 241 17.30 -2.76 10.54
C THR A 241 17.53 -2.67 12.06
N GLU A 242 18.56 -3.33 12.59
CA GLU A 242 18.92 -3.20 14.01
C GLU A 242 19.25 -1.76 14.41
N ASP A 243 19.97 -1.05 13.52
CA ASP A 243 20.41 0.34 13.77
C ASP A 243 19.29 1.38 13.51
N SER A 244 18.31 1.01 12.70
CA SER A 244 17.17 1.87 12.35
C SER A 244 15.88 1.04 12.33
N PRO A 245 15.40 0.65 13.52
CA PRO A 245 14.17 -0.14 13.61
C PRO A 245 12.99 0.69 13.12
N THR A 246 12.08 0.05 12.38
CA THR A 246 10.78 0.67 12.06
C THR A 246 10.11 1.05 13.38
N PRO A 247 9.75 2.34 13.58
CA PRO A 247 9.12 2.76 14.81
C PRO A 247 7.92 1.85 15.09
N SER A 248 7.88 1.30 16.29
CA SER A 248 6.65 0.72 16.80
C SER A 248 5.70 1.91 16.94
N ALA A 249 4.93 2.23 15.91
CA ALA A 249 3.86 3.18 16.05
C ALA A 249 2.95 2.64 17.14
N GLU A 250 3.11 3.16 18.34
CA GLU A 250 2.05 3.05 19.32
C GLU A 250 0.81 3.59 18.62
N PRO A 251 -0.34 2.92 18.72
CA PRO A 251 -1.57 3.51 18.23
C PRO A 251 -1.66 4.88 18.90
N ASP A 252 -1.59 5.96 18.14
CA ASP A 252 -1.87 7.31 18.65
C ASP A 252 -3.34 7.31 19.08
N VAL A 253 -3.56 6.91 20.33
CA VAL A 253 -4.88 6.83 20.97
C VAL A 253 -5.38 8.23 21.33
N SER A 254 -4.64 9.28 20.98
CA SER A 254 -4.95 10.65 21.29
C SER A 254 -5.74 11.40 20.21
N LEU A 255 -6.43 10.73 19.31
CA LEU A 255 -7.54 11.34 18.60
C LEU A 255 -8.71 11.47 19.59
N ASP A 256 -8.59 12.44 20.50
CA ASP A 256 -9.72 12.99 21.25
C ASP A 256 -10.69 13.59 20.20
N CYS A 257 -11.71 12.84 19.86
CA CYS A 257 -12.78 13.28 18.97
C CYS A 257 -13.63 14.40 19.59
N SER A 258 -13.29 14.90 20.77
CA SER A 258 -13.85 16.10 21.38
C SER A 258 -13.08 17.33 20.89
N GLY A 259 -13.33 17.78 19.67
CA GLY A 259 -12.76 18.99 19.07
C GLY A 259 -13.08 20.31 19.79
N VAL A 260 -13.15 20.28 21.12
CA VAL A 260 -13.37 21.46 21.96
C VAL A 260 -12.17 21.64 22.87
N SER A 261 -11.37 22.65 22.62
CA SER A 261 -10.20 22.98 23.44
C SER A 261 -10.58 23.22 24.93
N ALA A 262 -9.66 22.92 25.84
CA ALA A 262 -9.87 23.16 27.27
C ALA A 262 -10.25 24.61 27.57
N ALA A 263 -9.86 25.56 26.72
CA ALA A 263 -10.21 26.98 26.83
C ALA A 263 -11.70 27.25 26.51
N GLU A 264 -12.32 26.55 25.61
CA GLU A 264 -13.74 26.70 25.26
C GLU A 264 -14.66 26.10 26.33
N ARG A 265 -14.23 25.06 27.03
CA ARG A 265 -14.97 24.48 28.18
C ARG A 265 -15.00 25.38 29.39
N GLN A 266 -13.98 26.25 29.57
CA GLN A 266 -13.92 27.18 30.69
C GLN A 266 -14.80 28.39 30.45
N ALA A 267 -14.96 28.81 29.18
CA ALA A 267 -15.83 29.92 28.79
C ALA A 267 -17.34 29.61 28.98
N GLN A 268 -17.75 28.36 28.83
CA GLN A 268 -19.16 27.95 29.01
C GLN A 268 -19.57 27.75 30.47
N ARG A 269 -18.65 27.67 31.41
CA ARG A 269 -18.95 27.57 32.86
C ARG A 269 -18.96 28.92 33.59
N GLY A 270 -18.58 30.02 32.94
CA GLY A 270 -18.50 31.34 33.53
C GLY A 270 -19.68 32.29 33.26
N GLY A 271 -20.74 31.83 32.62
CA GLY A 271 -21.87 32.66 32.16
C GLY A 271 -23.21 32.39 32.83
N THR A 272 -23.25 32.24 34.17
CA THR A 272 -24.48 32.34 34.94
C THR A 272 -24.13 32.96 36.27
N GLY A 273 -24.27 34.26 36.35
CA GLY A 273 -24.22 35.06 37.55
C GLY A 273 -24.87 36.40 37.26
#